data_bbdb3657497048a8c42096f21056f23b
#
_entry.id   bbdb3657497048a8c42096f21056f23b
#
_cell.length_a   1.000
_cell.length_b   1.000
_cell.length_c   1.000
_cell.angle_alpha   90.00
_cell.angle_beta   90.00
_cell.angle_gamma   90.00
#
_symmetry.space_group_name_H-M   'P 1'
#
loop_
_entity.id
_entity.type
_entity.pdbx_description
1 polymer ?
#
loop_
_entity_poly.entity_id
_entity_poly.type
_entity_poly.pdbx_seq_one_letter_code
_entity_poly.pdbx_strand_id
1 'polypeptide(L)'
;LANLEYFVIVSYYDADISWTSKIKYPYEIYYKEKPDKQPFSAPNKAKSETNIFKFLYEFYDKLPQNIIFVHQYEYKWYHRGSLVDLLNSPDLVPFYKSSKTPGYASINCVPLGDVKPQIPKMIRSGWWKETMEPYFGNIYKYHNFTKNKGAAAQFIVSRERVRSLPREFYKNMFVWLVKNSIGD
;
A
#
# COMPACT_ATOMS: atom_id res chain seq x y z
N LEU A 1 7.72 4.01 16.25
CA LEU A 1 7.12 2.97 15.42
C LEU A 1 7.95 1.67 15.45
N ALA A 2 9.28 1.75 15.44
CA ALA A 2 10.18 0.59 15.28
C ALA A 2 9.95 -0.56 16.26
N ASN A 3 9.41 -0.28 17.44
CA ASN A 3 9.14 -1.28 18.49
C ASN A 3 7.76 -1.95 18.37
N LEU A 4 6.91 -1.50 17.42
CA LEU A 4 5.59 -2.08 17.21
C LEU A 4 5.68 -3.35 16.35
N GLU A 5 4.96 -4.40 16.75
CA GLU A 5 4.86 -5.63 15.97
C GLU A 5 3.97 -5.41 14.73
N TYR A 6 2.82 -4.79 14.92
CA TYR A 6 1.89 -4.41 13.84
C TYR A 6 1.50 -2.94 13.96
N PHE A 7 1.35 -2.28 12.82
CA PHE A 7 0.89 -0.90 12.73
C PHE A 7 0.02 -0.70 11.51
N VAL A 8 -1.15 -0.09 11.69
CA VAL A 8 -2.12 0.12 10.60
C VAL A 8 -1.98 1.54 10.06
N ILE A 9 -1.90 1.68 8.76
CA ILE A 9 -1.99 2.97 8.04
C ILE A 9 -3.30 3.01 7.28
N VAL A 10 -4.16 3.95 7.65
CA VAL A 10 -5.46 4.17 6.99
C VAL A 10 -5.32 5.33 6.01
N SER A 11 -5.38 5.05 4.72
CA SER A 11 -5.36 6.09 3.69
C SER A 11 -6.72 6.79 3.64
N TYR A 12 -6.74 8.08 3.99
CA TYR A 12 -7.94 8.89 4.16
C TYR A 12 -8.03 10.04 3.15
N TYR A 13 -9.22 10.29 2.66
CA TYR A 13 -9.57 11.46 1.85
C TYR A 13 -10.80 12.18 2.42
N ASP A 14 -11.99 11.59 2.37
CA ASP A 14 -13.26 12.25 2.68
C ASP A 14 -14.37 11.34 3.27
N ALA A 15 -14.06 10.10 3.60
CA ALA A 15 -15.07 9.15 4.10
C ALA A 15 -15.26 9.25 5.62
N ASP A 16 -16.32 8.62 6.13
CA ASP A 16 -16.44 8.35 7.56
C ASP A 16 -15.40 7.31 7.99
N ILE A 17 -14.56 7.69 8.95
CA ILE A 17 -13.50 6.86 9.54
C ILE A 17 -13.74 6.56 11.02
N SER A 18 -14.95 6.78 11.53
CA SER A 18 -15.30 6.49 12.94
C SER A 18 -15.02 5.04 13.34
N TRP A 19 -15.10 4.12 12.38
CA TRP A 19 -14.79 2.71 12.56
C TRP A 19 -13.34 2.44 13.01
N THR A 20 -12.39 3.34 12.70
CA THR A 20 -10.98 3.15 13.04
C THR A 20 -10.74 3.06 14.54
N SER A 21 -11.60 3.70 15.36
CA SER A 21 -11.54 3.62 16.83
C SER A 21 -11.74 2.20 17.38
N LYS A 22 -12.27 1.28 16.56
CA LYS A 22 -12.51 -0.12 16.92
C LYS A 22 -11.35 -1.05 16.54
N ILE A 23 -10.29 -0.53 15.87
CA ILE A 23 -9.12 -1.32 15.50
C ILE A 23 -8.30 -1.62 16.76
N LYS A 24 -7.93 -2.90 16.96
CA LYS A 24 -7.13 -3.31 18.10
C LYS A 24 -5.62 -3.01 17.97
N TYR A 25 -5.12 -2.81 16.76
CA TYR A 25 -3.73 -2.45 16.50
C TYR A 25 -3.50 -0.95 16.61
N PRO A 26 -2.31 -0.49 17.01
CA PRO A 26 -1.93 0.90 16.83
C PRO A 26 -2.09 1.32 15.37
N TYR A 27 -2.68 2.47 15.14
CA TYR A 27 -2.94 2.96 13.78
C TYR A 27 -2.68 4.46 13.65
N GLU A 28 -2.55 4.91 12.42
CA GLU A 28 -2.49 6.32 12.05
C GLU A 28 -3.34 6.57 10.80
N ILE A 29 -3.96 7.74 10.77
CA ILE A 29 -4.71 8.22 9.62
C ILE A 29 -3.76 9.00 8.72
N TYR A 30 -3.62 8.56 7.49
CA TYR A 30 -2.77 9.22 6.49
C TYR A 30 -3.63 10.06 5.56
N TYR A 31 -3.59 11.36 5.76
CA TYR A 31 -4.46 12.34 5.12
C TYR A 31 -4.02 12.70 3.69
N LYS A 32 -4.98 13.20 2.90
CA LYS A 32 -4.73 13.87 1.62
C LYS A 32 -4.86 15.39 1.80
N GLU A 33 -3.86 16.13 1.34
CA GLU A 33 -3.85 17.60 1.31
C GLU A 33 -4.17 18.28 2.65
N LYS A 34 -3.68 17.73 3.75
CA LYS A 34 -3.81 18.31 5.10
C LYS A 34 -2.44 18.67 5.64
N PRO A 35 -1.90 19.87 5.32
CA PRO A 35 -0.55 20.27 5.75
C PRO A 35 -0.36 20.28 7.26
N ASP A 36 -1.41 20.57 8.02
CA ASP A 36 -1.45 20.53 9.49
C ASP A 36 -1.29 19.12 10.09
N LYS A 37 -1.46 18.08 9.27
CA LYS A 37 -1.35 16.67 9.66
C LYS A 37 0.01 16.04 9.34
N GLN A 38 1.03 16.84 9.05
CA GLN A 38 2.37 16.30 8.82
C GLN A 38 2.91 15.58 10.06
N PRO A 39 3.68 14.47 9.91
CA PRO A 39 4.13 13.87 8.62
C PRO A 39 3.10 12.97 7.93
N PHE A 40 1.91 12.76 8.52
CA PHE A 40 0.88 11.83 8.03
C PHE A 40 -0.07 12.51 7.03
N SER A 41 0.51 13.23 6.07
CA SER A 41 -0.24 13.83 4.96
C SER A 41 0.56 13.78 3.67
N ALA A 42 -0.12 13.56 2.54
CA ALA A 42 0.46 13.54 1.21
C ALA A 42 -0.39 14.34 0.22
N PRO A 43 0.16 14.77 -0.92
CA PRO A 43 -0.62 15.36 -2.01
C PRO A 43 -1.75 14.45 -2.47
N ASN A 44 -2.89 15.02 -2.86
CA ASN A 44 -4.02 14.27 -3.41
C ASN A 44 -3.73 13.86 -4.86
N LYS A 45 -2.87 12.89 -5.01
CA LYS A 45 -2.38 12.33 -6.26
C LYS A 45 -2.32 10.81 -6.15
N ALA A 46 -2.57 10.08 -7.25
CA ALA A 46 -2.43 8.63 -7.33
C ALA A 46 -3.06 7.89 -6.13
N LYS A 47 -4.25 8.31 -5.71
CA LYS A 47 -5.05 7.63 -4.65
C LYS A 47 -4.23 7.30 -3.39
N SER A 48 -4.35 6.06 -2.88
CA SER A 48 -3.63 5.59 -1.68
C SER A 48 -2.14 5.36 -1.89
N GLU A 49 -1.69 5.21 -3.14
CA GLU A 49 -0.31 4.87 -3.46
C GLU A 49 0.66 5.96 -3.02
N THR A 50 0.30 7.24 -3.14
CA THR A 50 1.16 8.33 -2.62
C THR A 50 1.33 8.27 -1.11
N ASN A 51 0.28 7.89 -0.36
CA ASN A 51 0.37 7.73 1.10
C ASN A 51 1.32 6.58 1.44
N ILE A 52 1.18 5.44 0.75
CA ILE A 52 2.01 4.25 0.96
C ILE A 52 3.49 4.57 0.72
N PHE A 53 3.82 5.11 -0.46
CA PHE A 53 5.22 5.37 -0.81
C PHE A 53 5.84 6.48 0.03
N LYS A 54 5.08 7.53 0.37
CA LYS A 54 5.55 8.57 1.29
C LYS A 54 5.86 7.99 2.67
N PHE A 55 4.94 7.20 3.24
CA PHE A 55 5.17 6.56 4.54
C PHE A 55 6.41 5.66 4.51
N LEU A 56 6.53 4.79 3.52
CA LEU A 56 7.67 3.88 3.40
C LEU A 56 9.00 4.63 3.23
N TYR A 57 9.01 5.76 2.54
CA TYR A 57 10.18 6.62 2.37
C TYR A 57 10.55 7.38 3.65
N GLU A 58 9.59 8.07 4.27
CA GLU A 58 9.87 8.96 5.41
C GLU A 58 10.17 8.18 6.69
N PHE A 59 9.49 7.06 6.89
CA PHE A 59 9.65 6.22 8.08
C PHE A 59 10.58 5.02 7.88
N TYR A 60 11.32 4.94 6.78
CA TYR A 60 12.12 3.79 6.38
C TYR A 60 13.01 3.23 7.52
N ASP A 61 13.67 4.10 8.28
CA ASP A 61 14.55 3.72 9.38
C ASP A 61 13.80 3.38 10.68
N LYS A 62 12.51 3.75 10.77
CA LYS A 62 11.66 3.61 11.96
C LYS A 62 10.42 2.74 11.71
N LEU A 63 10.42 1.95 10.65
CA LEU A 63 9.29 1.08 10.31
C LEU A 63 8.96 0.10 11.44
N PRO A 64 7.67 -0.17 11.73
CA PRO A 64 7.24 -1.26 12.59
C PRO A 64 7.61 -2.61 11.98
N GLN A 65 7.50 -3.70 12.73
CA GLN A 65 7.84 -5.04 12.19
C GLN A 65 6.95 -5.41 11.00
N ASN A 66 5.64 -5.13 11.11
CA ASN A 66 4.67 -5.36 10.06
C ASN A 66 3.78 -4.13 9.90
N ILE A 67 3.51 -3.75 8.65
CA ILE A 67 2.68 -2.61 8.30
C ILE A 67 1.44 -3.13 7.59
N ILE A 68 0.28 -2.65 7.99
CA ILE A 68 -1.01 -2.99 7.38
C ILE A 68 -1.53 -1.73 6.70
N PHE A 69 -1.54 -1.71 5.39
CA PHE A 69 -2.13 -0.61 4.62
C PHE A 69 -3.58 -0.93 4.30
N VAL A 70 -4.47 0.03 4.59
CA VAL A 70 -5.90 -0.07 4.32
C VAL A 70 -6.47 1.24 3.77
N HIS A 71 -7.61 1.14 3.13
CA HIS A 71 -8.38 2.30 2.67
C HIS A 71 -9.33 2.82 3.77
N GLN A 72 -9.93 3.99 3.52
CA GLN A 72 -10.82 4.70 4.44
C GLN A 72 -12.20 4.04 4.68
N TYR A 73 -12.59 3.04 3.89
CA TYR A 73 -13.94 2.48 3.95
C TYR A 73 -13.98 1.19 4.77
N GLU A 74 -14.87 1.14 5.78
CA GLU A 74 -15.11 -0.07 6.55
C GLU A 74 -15.70 -1.20 5.68
N TYR A 75 -16.59 -0.85 4.75
CA TYR A 75 -17.26 -1.79 3.83
C TYR A 75 -17.00 -1.39 2.39
N LYS A 76 -16.44 -2.27 1.61
CA LYS A 76 -16.20 -2.08 0.15
C LYS A 76 -16.18 -3.42 -0.57
N TRP A 77 -16.41 -3.38 -1.88
CA TRP A 77 -16.50 -4.56 -2.75
C TRP A 77 -15.19 -5.37 -2.86
N TYR A 78 -14.05 -4.81 -2.53
CA TYR A 78 -12.75 -5.48 -2.65
C TYR A 78 -12.34 -6.26 -1.39
N HIS A 79 -13.04 -6.14 -0.28
CA HIS A 79 -12.92 -7.02 0.88
C HIS A 79 -14.30 -7.52 1.32
N ARG A 80 -14.36 -8.66 2.02
CA ARG A 80 -15.60 -9.24 2.53
C ARG A 80 -15.90 -8.71 3.92
N GLY A 81 -17.13 -8.21 4.11
CA GLY A 81 -17.60 -7.76 5.41
C GLY A 81 -16.91 -6.50 5.91
N SER A 82 -16.87 -6.35 7.23
CA SER A 82 -16.24 -5.22 7.91
C SER A 82 -14.72 -5.33 7.90
N LEU A 83 -14.05 -4.24 7.59
CA LEU A 83 -12.59 -4.14 7.71
C LEU A 83 -12.14 -4.22 9.17
N VAL A 84 -12.96 -3.76 10.11
CA VAL A 84 -12.73 -3.90 11.56
C VAL A 84 -12.70 -5.38 11.95
N ASP A 85 -13.69 -6.17 11.52
CA ASP A 85 -13.76 -7.59 11.82
C ASP A 85 -12.54 -8.33 11.23
N LEU A 86 -12.17 -7.99 10.00
CA LEU A 86 -11.00 -8.56 9.34
C LEU A 86 -9.71 -8.24 10.10
N LEU A 87 -9.49 -6.97 10.46
CA LEU A 87 -8.29 -6.55 11.18
C LEU A 87 -8.22 -7.10 12.60
N ASN A 88 -9.37 -7.25 13.26
CA ASN A 88 -9.46 -7.79 14.63
C ASN A 88 -9.55 -9.32 14.68
N SER A 89 -9.68 -9.99 13.55
CA SER A 89 -9.76 -11.45 13.48
C SER A 89 -8.51 -12.11 14.08
N PRO A 90 -8.68 -13.15 14.89
CA PRO A 90 -7.55 -13.97 15.36
C PRO A 90 -6.82 -14.68 14.22
N ASP A 91 -7.48 -14.85 13.06
CA ASP A 91 -6.92 -15.53 11.89
C ASP A 91 -6.02 -14.63 11.04
N LEU A 92 -6.02 -13.31 11.25
CA LEU A 92 -5.25 -12.38 10.42
C LEU A 92 -3.75 -12.69 10.43
N VAL A 93 -3.18 -12.91 11.62
CA VAL A 93 -1.75 -13.19 11.79
C VAL A 93 -1.39 -14.58 11.24
N PRO A 94 -2.11 -15.68 11.55
CA PRO A 94 -1.91 -16.97 10.89
C PRO A 94 -2.01 -16.88 9.36
N PHE A 95 -3.02 -16.18 8.82
CA PHE A 95 -3.18 -15.95 7.39
C PHE A 95 -1.94 -15.26 6.79
N TYR A 96 -1.47 -14.19 7.41
CA TYR A 96 -0.27 -13.47 6.95
C TYR A 96 0.97 -14.37 6.96
N LYS A 97 1.19 -15.10 8.06
CA LYS A 97 2.34 -16.01 8.22
C LYS A 97 2.31 -17.18 7.24
N SER A 98 1.12 -17.62 6.80
CA SER A 98 0.96 -18.70 5.81
C SER A 98 1.07 -18.22 4.36
N SER A 99 1.31 -16.94 4.13
CA SER A 99 1.42 -16.38 2.78
C SER A 99 2.53 -17.05 1.97
N LYS A 100 2.24 -17.38 0.71
CA LYS A 100 3.22 -17.90 -0.26
C LYS A 100 4.31 -16.89 -0.63
N THR A 101 4.06 -15.61 -0.36
CA THR A 101 5.03 -14.52 -0.57
C THR A 101 5.56 -14.08 0.80
N PRO A 102 6.77 -14.50 1.19
CA PRO A 102 7.32 -14.14 2.49
C PRO A 102 7.29 -12.64 2.74
N GLY A 103 6.75 -12.26 3.91
CA GLY A 103 6.65 -10.86 4.31
C GLY A 103 5.63 -10.01 3.55
N TYR A 104 4.69 -10.63 2.80
CA TYR A 104 3.60 -9.93 2.12
C TYR A 104 2.33 -10.77 2.07
N ALA A 105 1.18 -10.17 2.35
CA ALA A 105 -0.12 -10.77 2.12
C ALA A 105 -1.14 -9.70 1.70
N SER A 106 -1.87 -9.91 0.60
CA SER A 106 -3.03 -9.09 0.27
C SER A 106 -4.19 -9.46 1.18
N ILE A 107 -4.86 -8.46 1.74
CA ILE A 107 -6.10 -8.63 2.51
C ILE A 107 -7.36 -8.39 1.68
N ASN A 108 -7.20 -8.15 0.38
CA ASN A 108 -8.32 -8.10 -0.56
C ASN A 108 -8.72 -9.51 -0.98
N CYS A 109 -10.03 -9.76 -1.03
CA CYS A 109 -10.58 -11.07 -1.35
C CYS A 109 -11.11 -11.18 -2.78
N VAL A 110 -11.18 -10.08 -3.52
CA VAL A 110 -11.71 -10.05 -4.87
C VAL A 110 -10.58 -10.07 -5.89
N PRO A 111 -10.61 -10.96 -6.88
CA PRO A 111 -9.70 -10.86 -8.02
C PRO A 111 -9.96 -9.53 -8.71
N LEU A 112 -8.99 -8.63 -8.70
CA LEU A 112 -9.04 -7.51 -9.62
C LEU A 112 -8.95 -8.10 -11.04
N GLY A 113 -9.92 -7.73 -11.85
CA GLY A 113 -9.96 -8.15 -13.25
C GLY A 113 -8.66 -7.83 -14.01
N ASP A 114 -8.60 -8.20 -15.24
CA ASP A 114 -7.41 -8.10 -16.08
C ASP A 114 -6.73 -6.71 -15.99
N VAL A 115 -5.59 -6.65 -15.32
CA VAL A 115 -4.74 -5.44 -15.26
C VAL A 115 -4.03 -5.15 -16.59
N LYS A 116 -4.21 -6.00 -17.60
CA LYS A 116 -3.63 -5.88 -18.95
C LYS A 116 -3.74 -4.49 -19.59
N PRO A 117 -4.89 -3.79 -19.51
CA PRO A 117 -5.00 -2.47 -20.16
C PRO A 117 -4.20 -1.36 -19.47
N GLN A 118 -3.90 -1.51 -18.17
CA GLN A 118 -3.20 -0.45 -17.41
C GLN A 118 -1.68 -0.51 -17.58
N ILE A 119 -1.11 -1.71 -17.68
CA ILE A 119 0.34 -1.90 -17.80
C ILE A 119 0.93 -1.21 -19.04
N PRO A 120 0.36 -1.36 -20.27
CA PRO A 120 0.87 -0.64 -21.42
C PRO A 120 0.84 0.88 -21.27
N LYS A 121 -0.17 1.44 -20.54
CA LYS A 121 -0.25 2.86 -20.24
C LYS A 121 0.85 3.29 -19.29
N MET A 122 1.10 2.54 -18.23
CA MET A 122 2.18 2.79 -17.26
C MET A 122 3.56 2.73 -17.93
N ILE A 123 3.78 1.75 -18.81
CA ILE A 123 5.04 1.63 -19.57
C ILE A 123 5.20 2.82 -20.52
N ARG A 124 4.18 3.20 -21.27
CA ARG A 124 4.22 4.35 -22.18
C ARG A 124 4.42 5.69 -21.46
N SER A 125 3.96 5.81 -20.21
CA SER A 125 4.20 7.01 -19.40
C SER A 125 5.63 7.12 -18.85
N GLY A 126 6.50 6.14 -19.12
CA GLY A 126 7.86 6.12 -18.60
C GLY A 126 7.99 5.58 -17.17
N TRP A 127 6.87 5.30 -16.51
CA TRP A 127 6.85 4.86 -15.11
C TRP A 127 7.83 3.72 -14.82
N TRP A 128 7.78 2.65 -15.60
CA TRP A 128 8.67 1.50 -15.40
C TRP A 128 10.14 1.89 -15.51
N LYS A 129 10.49 2.55 -16.61
CA LYS A 129 11.87 2.95 -16.92
C LYS A 129 12.46 3.85 -15.82
N GLU A 130 11.68 4.80 -15.33
CA GLU A 130 12.16 5.78 -14.37
C GLU A 130 12.18 5.25 -12.92
N THR A 131 11.27 4.33 -12.54
CA THR A 131 11.10 3.95 -11.15
C THR A 131 11.44 2.50 -10.83
N MET A 132 11.18 1.57 -11.74
CA MET A 132 11.31 0.12 -11.49
C MET A 132 12.54 -0.50 -12.14
N GLU A 133 12.85 -0.10 -13.36
CA GLU A 133 13.95 -0.69 -14.15
C GLU A 133 15.32 -0.57 -13.48
N PRO A 134 15.66 0.53 -12.74
CA PRO A 134 16.92 0.61 -12.02
C PRO A 134 17.13 -0.47 -10.95
N TYR A 135 16.04 -1.06 -10.44
CA TYR A 135 16.06 -2.06 -9.36
C TYR A 135 15.76 -3.47 -9.85
N PHE A 136 14.94 -3.62 -10.87
CA PHE A 136 14.44 -4.91 -11.35
C PHE A 136 14.83 -5.22 -12.80
N GLY A 137 15.49 -4.29 -13.47
CA GLY A 137 15.77 -4.43 -14.91
C GLY A 137 14.47 -4.44 -15.73
N ASN A 138 14.59 -4.79 -17.00
CA ASN A 138 13.48 -4.77 -17.95
C ASN A 138 12.68 -6.08 -17.92
N ILE A 139 12.20 -6.47 -16.73
CA ILE A 139 11.52 -7.76 -16.51
C ILE A 139 10.11 -7.83 -17.07
N TYR A 140 9.47 -6.72 -17.38
CA TYR A 140 8.10 -6.74 -17.92
C TYR A 140 8.00 -7.46 -19.27
N LYS A 141 9.10 -7.60 -19.99
CA LYS A 141 9.16 -8.42 -21.22
C LYS A 141 8.89 -9.90 -20.96
N TYR A 142 9.17 -10.36 -19.73
CA TYR A 142 9.15 -11.77 -19.35
C TYR A 142 7.98 -12.12 -18.44
N HIS A 143 7.28 -11.14 -17.89
CA HIS A 143 6.19 -11.37 -16.96
C HIS A 143 4.82 -11.27 -17.64
N ASN A 144 4.08 -12.36 -17.55
CA ASN A 144 2.66 -12.34 -17.87
C ASN A 144 1.90 -11.79 -16.65
N PHE A 145 1.67 -10.48 -16.61
CA PHE A 145 0.94 -9.80 -15.54
C PHE A 145 -0.57 -10.14 -15.49
N THR A 146 -0.95 -11.26 -16.05
CA THR A 146 -2.32 -11.55 -16.48
C THR A 146 -3.28 -12.03 -15.42
N LYS A 147 -2.94 -12.19 -14.17
CA LYS A 147 -3.89 -12.64 -13.13
C LYS A 147 -3.37 -12.40 -11.72
N ASN A 148 -3.15 -11.16 -11.32
CA ASN A 148 -2.91 -10.89 -9.90
C ASN A 148 -4.25 -10.89 -9.15
N LYS A 149 -4.56 -12.01 -8.52
CA LYS A 149 -5.60 -12.05 -7.50
C LYS A 149 -5.15 -11.18 -6.32
N GLY A 150 -5.95 -10.20 -5.95
CA GLY A 150 -5.69 -9.39 -4.77
C GLY A 150 -4.75 -8.18 -4.95
N ALA A 151 -4.65 -7.65 -6.17
CA ALA A 151 -3.89 -6.43 -6.46
C ALA A 151 -4.68 -5.15 -6.14
N ALA A 152 -5.05 -4.92 -4.89
CA ALA A 152 -5.51 -3.61 -4.43
C ALA A 152 -4.58 -3.15 -3.30
N ALA A 153 -4.58 -1.84 -3.01
CA ALA A 153 -3.66 -1.25 -2.06
C ALA A 153 -4.01 -1.54 -0.58
N GLN A 154 -4.59 -2.71 -0.29
CA GLN A 154 -4.80 -3.22 1.06
C GLN A 154 -3.99 -4.50 1.25
N PHE A 155 -2.97 -4.42 2.08
CA PHE A 155 -2.03 -5.52 2.28
C PHE A 155 -1.26 -5.37 3.59
N ILE A 156 -0.69 -6.49 4.03
CA ILE A 156 0.30 -6.55 5.11
C ILE A 156 1.67 -6.72 4.49
N VAL A 157 2.66 -5.96 4.94
CA VAL A 157 4.04 -6.08 4.51
C VAL A 157 5.00 -5.99 5.69
N SER A 158 6.01 -6.87 5.73
CA SER A 158 7.04 -6.81 6.77
C SER A 158 8.08 -5.72 6.49
N ARG A 159 8.69 -5.19 7.56
CA ARG A 159 9.85 -4.30 7.49
C ARG A 159 11.00 -4.89 6.67
N GLU A 160 11.26 -6.18 6.85
CA GLU A 160 12.31 -6.88 6.09
C GLU A 160 12.02 -6.84 4.59
N ARG A 161 10.77 -7.13 4.20
CA ARG A 161 10.34 -7.06 2.81
C ARG A 161 10.47 -5.65 2.24
N VAL A 162 10.11 -4.62 3.00
CA VAL A 162 10.32 -3.24 2.60
C VAL A 162 11.82 -2.95 2.44
N ARG A 163 12.65 -3.34 3.41
CA ARG A 163 14.09 -3.09 3.40
C ARG A 163 14.88 -3.94 2.42
N SER A 164 14.25 -4.89 1.75
CA SER A 164 14.89 -5.58 0.60
C SER A 164 15.10 -4.64 -0.60
N LEU A 165 14.44 -3.48 -0.62
CA LEU A 165 14.68 -2.39 -1.56
C LEU A 165 15.20 -1.16 -0.80
N PRO A 166 16.07 -0.35 -1.38
CA PRO A 166 16.62 0.81 -0.70
C PRO A 166 15.56 1.92 -0.52
N ARG A 167 15.77 2.80 0.46
CA ARG A 167 14.91 3.95 0.74
C ARG A 167 14.63 4.80 -0.51
N GLU A 168 15.65 4.98 -1.34
CA GLU A 168 15.54 5.77 -2.58
C GLU A 168 14.53 5.20 -3.58
N PHE A 169 14.28 3.88 -3.58
CA PHE A 169 13.22 3.29 -4.39
C PHE A 169 11.86 3.91 -4.03
N TYR A 170 11.52 3.94 -2.75
CA TYR A 170 10.24 4.48 -2.26
C TYR A 170 10.11 5.97 -2.49
N LYS A 171 11.22 6.73 -2.32
CA LYS A 171 11.28 8.15 -2.63
C LYS A 171 11.01 8.42 -4.11
N ASN A 172 11.68 7.69 -4.99
CA ASN A 172 11.53 7.85 -6.44
C ASN A 172 10.10 7.52 -6.89
N MET A 173 9.50 6.45 -6.34
CA MET A 173 8.10 6.13 -6.57
C MET A 173 7.17 7.25 -6.13
N PHE A 174 7.35 7.77 -4.92
CA PHE A 174 6.55 8.88 -4.40
C PHE A 174 6.68 10.13 -5.29
N VAL A 175 7.91 10.56 -5.60
CA VAL A 175 8.17 11.75 -6.42
C VAL A 175 7.56 11.59 -7.81
N TRP A 176 7.72 10.42 -8.43
CA TRP A 176 7.15 10.14 -9.75
C TRP A 176 5.62 10.23 -9.73
N LEU A 177 4.97 9.63 -8.75
CA LEU A 177 3.52 9.68 -8.58
C LEU A 177 3.00 11.12 -8.40
N VAL A 178 3.67 11.91 -7.57
CA VAL A 178 3.29 13.31 -7.36
C VAL A 178 3.43 14.14 -8.63
N LYS A 179 4.52 13.93 -9.38
CA LYS A 179 4.82 14.69 -10.61
C LYS A 179 3.94 14.28 -11.80
N ASN A 180 3.70 12.98 -11.95
CA ASN A 180 3.12 12.41 -13.16
C ASN A 180 1.74 11.78 -12.93
N SER A 181 1.13 11.95 -11.73
CA SER A 181 -0.17 11.33 -11.51
C SER A 181 -1.16 11.80 -12.57
N ILE A 182 -1.55 10.84 -13.31
CA ILE A 182 -2.66 10.91 -14.22
C ILE A 182 -3.87 11.03 -13.32
N GLY A 183 -4.50 12.19 -13.35
CA GLY A 183 -5.46 12.64 -12.36
C GLY A 183 -6.50 11.62 -11.95
N ASP A 184 -6.98 11.84 -10.76
CA ASP A 184 -8.21 11.26 -10.27
C ASP A 184 -9.38 11.80 -11.09
#